data_aaaefdb188f3b542cb095fbbbe188494
#
_entry.id   aaaefdb188f3b542cb095fbbbe188494
#
_cell.length_a   1.000
_cell.length_b   1.000
_cell.length_c   1.000
_cell.angle_alpha   90.00
_cell.angle_beta   90.00
_cell.angle_gamma   90.00
#
_symmetry.space_group_name_H-M   'P 1'
#
loop_
_entity.id
_entity.type
_entity.pdbx_description
1 polymer ?
#
loop_
_entity_poly.entity_id
_entity_poly.type
_entity_poly.pdbx_seq_one_letter_code
_entity_poly.pdbx_strand_id
1 'polypeptide(L)'
;VTDGAVTETARVLIAADKFKGSLTAVQVAERVTAGLRKAVPGVDIETLPVADGGDGTVAAAVAAGFERREVRVTGPLGEQVTAAFALRDGTAVVEMAEASGLQLLPAGVFAPLTATTYGSGELLKAALDAGARSIVFGVGGSATTDGGAGMLAALGAVFLDANGEPVGPGGGALAALASADLSGIDPRFAEVDLVLASDVDNPLTGPKGAPAVYGPQKGASPEDVAALDAALAHFAVVLEKSIGEKAGRLAAAPGAGGAGGIGYGALLLGASFRPGIELMLEVLGFAPALERATLVITGEGSLDEQTLHGKAPAGVAAAARAAGKPVVAVCGRLLLGQEALEAAGIRKAYPLTDLEPDPAKSIPNAGPLLERVAQNIAADVL
;
A
#
# COMPACT_ATOMS: atom_id res chain seq x y z
N VAL A 1 -51.53 23.27 -5.70
CA VAL A 1 -50.58 22.32 -6.32
C VAL A 1 -49.24 22.62 -5.68
N THR A 2 -48.95 21.94 -4.59
CA THR A 2 -47.65 22.00 -3.93
C THR A 2 -46.75 21.05 -4.67
N ASP A 3 -45.75 21.62 -5.32
CA ASP A 3 -44.64 20.90 -5.93
C ASP A 3 -43.94 20.08 -4.84
N GLY A 4 -44.15 18.77 -4.85
CA GLY A 4 -43.45 17.85 -3.97
C GLY A 4 -42.00 17.74 -4.46
N ALA A 5 -41.10 18.56 -3.90
CA ALA A 5 -39.68 18.32 -4.04
C ALA A 5 -39.42 16.90 -3.52
N VAL A 6 -39.15 15.98 -4.42
CA VAL A 6 -38.59 14.68 -4.09
C VAL A 6 -37.25 15.00 -3.43
N THR A 7 -37.20 14.96 -2.10
CA THR A 7 -35.94 15.03 -1.37
C THR A 7 -35.16 13.80 -1.81
N GLU A 8 -34.17 14.01 -2.66
CA GLU A 8 -33.24 12.95 -3.09
C GLU A 8 -32.64 12.35 -1.81
N THR A 9 -32.90 11.05 -1.61
CA THR A 9 -32.45 10.37 -0.40
C THR A 9 -30.92 10.44 -0.39
N ALA A 10 -30.35 11.00 0.66
CA ALA A 10 -28.91 11.12 0.79
C ALA A 10 -28.26 9.73 0.71
N ARG A 11 -27.37 9.54 -0.27
CA ARG A 11 -26.57 8.34 -0.44
C ARG A 11 -25.11 8.65 -0.12
N VAL A 12 -24.62 8.07 0.96
CA VAL A 12 -23.26 8.30 1.46
C VAL A 12 -22.33 7.19 1.01
N LEU A 13 -21.25 7.56 0.34
CA LEU A 13 -20.14 6.66 0.05
C LEU A 13 -19.03 6.84 1.10
N ILE A 14 -18.71 5.78 1.84
CA ILE A 14 -17.60 5.76 2.79
C ILE A 14 -16.41 5.11 2.14
N ALA A 15 -15.37 5.90 1.81
CA ALA A 15 -14.14 5.49 1.16
C ALA A 15 -12.94 5.99 1.98
N ALA A 16 -12.71 5.36 3.12
CA ALA A 16 -11.66 5.71 4.08
C ALA A 16 -10.58 4.63 4.13
N ASP A 17 -9.36 5.05 4.42
CA ASP A 17 -8.23 4.16 4.75
C ASP A 17 -8.23 3.81 6.25
N LYS A 18 -7.33 2.92 6.64
CA LYS A 18 -7.10 2.50 8.02
C LYS A 18 -6.64 3.66 8.91
N PHE A 19 -6.98 3.58 10.19
CA PHE A 19 -6.35 4.40 11.24
C PHE A 19 -5.18 3.61 11.81
N LYS A 20 -3.99 3.87 11.28
CA LYS A 20 -2.77 3.10 11.62
C LYS A 20 -2.58 2.96 13.13
N GLY A 21 -2.42 1.72 13.57
CA GLY A 21 -2.26 1.37 14.99
C GLY A 21 -3.57 1.27 15.79
N SER A 22 -4.76 1.47 15.16
CA SER A 22 -6.04 1.35 15.88
C SER A 22 -7.14 0.62 15.11
N LEU A 23 -7.50 1.04 13.89
CA LEU A 23 -8.62 0.46 13.13
C LEU A 23 -8.19 0.14 11.70
N THR A 24 -8.63 -1.01 11.18
CA THR A 24 -8.54 -1.33 9.75
C THR A 24 -9.50 -0.44 8.93
N ALA A 25 -9.30 -0.31 7.63
CA ALA A 25 -10.20 0.46 6.74
C ALA A 25 -11.65 -0.06 6.80
N VAL A 26 -11.82 -1.38 6.90
CA VAL A 26 -13.14 -2.01 7.08
C VAL A 26 -13.78 -1.59 8.40
N GLN A 27 -13.04 -1.63 9.50
CA GLN A 27 -13.54 -1.19 10.81
C GLN A 27 -13.87 0.31 10.83
N VAL A 28 -13.07 1.16 10.16
CA VAL A 28 -13.39 2.58 10.00
C VAL A 28 -14.75 2.74 9.32
N ALA A 29 -14.96 2.06 8.18
CA ALA A 29 -16.23 2.12 7.45
C ALA A 29 -17.42 1.62 8.29
N GLU A 30 -17.24 0.53 9.04
CA GLU A 30 -18.26 -0.03 9.96
C GLU A 30 -18.65 0.97 11.05
N ARG A 31 -17.66 1.62 11.69
CA ARG A 31 -17.90 2.59 12.78
C ARG A 31 -18.55 3.88 12.27
N VAL A 32 -18.11 4.39 11.12
CA VAL A 32 -18.77 5.54 10.49
C VAL A 32 -20.21 5.19 10.13
N THR A 33 -20.44 4.01 9.52
CA THR A 33 -21.80 3.53 9.20
C THR A 33 -22.69 3.44 10.44
N ALA A 34 -22.19 2.88 11.53
CA ALA A 34 -22.94 2.75 12.78
C ALA A 34 -23.35 4.13 13.33
N GLY A 35 -22.41 5.09 13.33
CA GLY A 35 -22.69 6.45 13.79
C GLY A 35 -23.71 7.19 12.93
N LEU A 36 -23.60 7.11 11.60
CA LEU A 36 -24.54 7.72 10.65
C LEU A 36 -25.95 7.14 10.81
N ARG A 37 -26.09 5.81 10.85
CA ARG A 37 -27.39 5.13 11.03
C ARG A 37 -28.05 5.44 12.37
N LYS A 38 -27.26 5.70 13.40
CA LYS A 38 -27.75 6.10 14.71
C LYS A 38 -28.37 7.51 14.69
N ALA A 39 -27.79 8.41 13.89
CA ALA A 39 -28.31 9.77 13.73
C ALA A 39 -29.43 9.83 12.69
N VAL A 40 -29.31 9.11 11.57
CA VAL A 40 -30.25 9.07 10.45
C VAL A 40 -30.57 7.62 10.08
N PRO A 41 -31.57 6.99 10.71
CA PRO A 41 -31.85 5.55 10.56
C PRO A 41 -32.12 5.05 9.13
N GLY A 42 -32.58 5.94 8.25
CA GLY A 42 -32.92 5.60 6.86
C GLY A 42 -31.85 5.96 5.82
N VAL A 43 -30.66 6.42 6.25
CA VAL A 43 -29.61 6.84 5.32
C VAL A 43 -29.10 5.66 4.47
N ASP A 44 -29.00 5.86 3.15
CA ASP A 44 -28.42 4.90 2.22
C ASP A 44 -26.88 5.03 2.27
N ILE A 45 -26.20 3.94 2.61
CA ILE A 45 -24.75 3.92 2.81
C ILE A 45 -24.12 2.82 1.98
N GLU A 46 -23.18 3.19 1.15
CA GLU A 46 -22.28 2.29 0.44
C GLU A 46 -20.87 2.41 1.06
N THR A 47 -20.23 1.28 1.34
CA THR A 47 -18.87 1.25 1.91
C THR A 47 -17.91 0.68 0.90
N LEU A 48 -16.83 1.38 0.65
CA LEU A 48 -15.72 0.94 -0.20
C LEU A 48 -14.40 1.31 0.51
N PRO A 49 -13.96 0.51 1.48
CA PRO A 49 -12.67 0.72 2.13
C PRO A 49 -11.55 0.82 1.09
N VAL A 50 -10.67 1.81 1.23
CA VAL A 50 -9.59 2.08 0.28
C VAL A 50 -8.22 1.86 0.91
N ALA A 51 -7.22 1.71 0.06
CA ALA A 51 -5.81 1.66 0.43
C ALA A 51 -4.98 2.27 -0.71
N ASP A 52 -3.75 2.68 -0.39
CA ASP A 52 -2.83 3.36 -1.31
C ASP A 52 -1.74 2.44 -1.91
N GLY A 53 -1.94 1.12 -1.88
CA GLY A 53 -0.90 0.14 -2.26
C GLY A 53 -0.02 -0.30 -1.08
N GLY A 54 -0.26 0.24 0.12
CA GLY A 54 0.38 -0.18 1.37
C GLY A 54 -0.40 -1.27 2.11
N ASP A 55 -0.11 -1.38 3.42
CA ASP A 55 -0.77 -2.35 4.31
C ASP A 55 -2.29 -2.21 4.23
N GLY A 56 -3.00 -3.32 4.05
CA GLY A 56 -4.46 -3.38 3.99
C GLY A 56 -5.03 -3.34 2.57
N THR A 57 -4.18 -3.31 1.55
CA THR A 57 -4.57 -3.33 0.13
C THR A 57 -5.34 -4.60 -0.24
N VAL A 58 -4.89 -5.76 0.23
CA VAL A 58 -5.62 -7.04 0.06
C VAL A 58 -6.97 -7.01 0.78
N ALA A 59 -7.01 -6.49 2.00
CA ALA A 59 -8.27 -6.39 2.76
C ALA A 59 -9.29 -5.46 2.09
N ALA A 60 -8.85 -4.34 1.51
CA ALA A 60 -9.68 -3.44 0.73
C ALA A 60 -10.25 -4.14 -0.52
N ALA A 61 -9.42 -4.89 -1.25
CA ALA A 61 -9.86 -5.66 -2.40
C ALA A 61 -10.91 -6.72 -2.02
N VAL A 62 -10.70 -7.45 -0.92
CA VAL A 62 -11.66 -8.43 -0.41
C VAL A 62 -12.99 -7.77 -0.04
N ALA A 63 -12.96 -6.59 0.62
CA ALA A 63 -14.16 -5.83 0.92
C ALA A 63 -14.91 -5.35 -0.35
N ALA A 64 -14.19 -5.15 -1.45
CA ALA A 64 -14.74 -4.84 -2.78
C ALA A 64 -15.18 -6.08 -3.59
N GLY A 65 -15.20 -7.27 -2.97
CA GLY A 65 -15.72 -8.50 -3.57
C GLY A 65 -14.69 -9.38 -4.28
N PHE A 66 -13.40 -9.16 -4.06
CA PHE A 66 -12.37 -10.11 -4.48
C PHE A 66 -12.36 -11.33 -3.54
N GLU A 67 -12.06 -12.49 -4.08
CA GLU A 67 -11.88 -13.71 -3.30
C GLU A 67 -10.51 -13.69 -2.60
N ARG A 68 -10.49 -13.88 -1.28
CA ARG A 68 -9.25 -14.04 -0.50
C ARG A 68 -8.66 -15.43 -0.74
N ARG A 69 -7.40 -15.50 -1.12
CA ARG A 69 -6.61 -16.72 -1.29
C ARG A 69 -5.44 -16.72 -0.33
N GLU A 70 -5.32 -17.78 0.47
CA GLU A 70 -4.22 -17.94 1.43
C GLU A 70 -3.19 -18.94 0.93
N VAL A 71 -1.93 -18.66 1.20
CA VAL A 71 -0.80 -19.51 0.84
C VAL A 71 0.28 -19.47 1.92
N ARG A 72 0.98 -20.58 2.10
CA ARG A 72 2.16 -20.66 2.98
C ARG A 72 3.37 -20.17 2.20
N VAL A 73 4.05 -19.18 2.74
CA VAL A 73 5.21 -18.53 2.12
C VAL A 73 6.30 -18.29 3.16
N THR A 74 7.48 -17.95 2.70
CA THR A 74 8.61 -17.56 3.52
C THR A 74 8.43 -16.15 4.06
N GLY A 75 8.49 -15.97 5.37
CA GLY A 75 8.45 -14.68 6.04
C GLY A 75 9.78 -13.90 5.91
N PRO A 76 9.82 -12.65 6.44
CA PRO A 76 10.98 -11.77 6.27
C PRO A 76 12.26 -12.30 6.94
N LEU A 77 12.17 -13.15 7.95
CA LEU A 77 13.30 -13.76 8.64
C LEU A 77 13.55 -15.22 8.25
N GLY A 78 12.85 -15.73 7.21
CA GLY A 78 12.99 -17.11 6.73
C GLY A 78 12.02 -18.11 7.35
N GLU A 79 11.18 -17.72 8.30
CA GLU A 79 10.13 -18.54 8.88
C GLU A 79 8.96 -18.75 7.91
N GLN A 80 8.15 -19.77 8.16
CA GLN A 80 6.93 -19.99 7.36
C GLN A 80 5.76 -19.20 7.91
N VAL A 81 5.17 -18.34 7.09
CA VAL A 81 3.99 -17.53 7.40
C VAL A 81 2.83 -17.87 6.47
N THR A 82 1.61 -17.58 6.90
CA THR A 82 0.44 -17.61 6.02
C THR A 82 0.22 -16.19 5.50
N ALA A 83 0.33 -16.01 4.20
CA ALA A 83 0.07 -14.75 3.50
C ALA A 83 -1.17 -14.90 2.61
N ALA A 84 -1.75 -13.78 2.21
CA ALA A 84 -2.90 -13.78 1.33
C ALA A 84 -2.72 -12.83 0.14
N PHE A 85 -3.44 -13.14 -0.93
CA PHE A 85 -3.73 -12.23 -2.03
C PHE A 85 -5.23 -12.25 -2.33
N ALA A 86 -5.72 -11.27 -3.06
CA ALA A 86 -7.11 -11.22 -3.47
C ALA A 86 -7.23 -11.43 -4.99
N LEU A 87 -8.22 -12.18 -5.45
CA LEU A 87 -8.39 -12.55 -6.86
C LEU A 87 -9.84 -12.33 -7.32
N ARG A 88 -10.03 -11.67 -8.47
CA ARG A 88 -11.33 -11.52 -9.14
C ARG A 88 -11.13 -11.42 -10.64
N ASP A 89 -11.81 -12.24 -11.43
CA ASP A 89 -11.87 -12.20 -12.90
C ASP A 89 -10.49 -12.19 -13.59
N GLY A 90 -9.50 -12.86 -13.00
CA GLY A 90 -8.13 -12.91 -13.49
C GLY A 90 -7.27 -11.69 -13.11
N THR A 91 -7.79 -10.78 -12.28
CA THR A 91 -7.02 -9.70 -11.65
C THR A 91 -6.68 -10.11 -10.21
N ALA A 92 -5.38 -10.15 -9.88
CA ALA A 92 -4.91 -10.38 -8.53
C ALA A 92 -4.44 -9.06 -7.90
N VAL A 93 -4.75 -8.87 -6.63
CA VAL A 93 -4.18 -7.83 -5.77
C VAL A 93 -3.26 -8.51 -4.78
N VAL A 94 -1.99 -8.21 -4.87
CA VAL A 94 -0.92 -8.79 -4.07
C VAL A 94 -0.27 -7.68 -3.24
N GLU A 95 -0.17 -7.89 -1.94
CA GLU A 95 0.47 -6.97 -1.00
C GLU A 95 1.76 -7.60 -0.46
N MET A 96 2.91 -6.98 -0.74
CA MET A 96 4.19 -7.53 -0.31
C MET A 96 4.29 -7.65 1.22
N ALA A 97 3.61 -6.79 1.97
CA ALA A 97 3.64 -6.80 3.42
C ALA A 97 3.00 -8.06 4.04
N GLU A 98 2.14 -8.76 3.33
CA GLU A 98 1.59 -10.07 3.74
C GLU A 98 2.69 -11.15 3.92
N ALA A 99 3.82 -11.02 3.18
CA ALA A 99 4.92 -11.96 3.21
C ALA A 99 6.25 -11.36 3.73
N SER A 100 6.47 -10.05 3.52
CA SER A 100 7.76 -9.41 3.78
C SER A 100 7.61 -8.08 4.53
N GLY A 101 6.50 -7.94 5.31
CA GLY A 101 6.14 -6.72 6.01
C GLY A 101 6.78 -6.57 7.39
N LEU A 102 6.92 -5.32 7.83
CA LEU A 102 7.39 -4.97 9.20
C LEU A 102 6.51 -5.58 10.29
N GLN A 103 5.22 -5.72 10.04
CA GLN A 103 4.24 -6.29 10.98
C GLN A 103 4.49 -7.78 11.27
N LEU A 104 5.24 -8.49 10.43
CA LEU A 104 5.61 -9.89 10.64
C LEU A 104 6.83 -10.05 11.55
N LEU A 105 7.57 -8.98 11.78
CA LEU A 105 8.71 -9.04 12.69
C LEU A 105 8.24 -9.08 14.15
N PRO A 106 8.92 -9.87 15.01
CA PRO A 106 8.65 -9.81 16.44
C PRO A 106 8.81 -8.40 17.00
N ALA A 107 8.03 -8.05 18.00
CA ALA A 107 8.07 -6.71 18.61
C ALA A 107 9.49 -6.30 19.04
N GLY A 108 9.95 -5.15 18.57
CA GLY A 108 11.28 -4.61 18.86
C GLY A 108 12.44 -5.27 18.08
N VAL A 109 12.14 -6.23 17.20
CA VAL A 109 13.15 -6.86 16.34
C VAL A 109 13.15 -6.19 14.99
N PHE A 110 14.34 -5.79 14.53
CA PHE A 110 14.56 -5.28 13.18
C PHE A 110 15.69 -6.09 12.53
N ALA A 111 15.63 -6.26 11.21
CA ALA A 111 16.61 -7.05 10.46
C ALA A 111 16.97 -6.37 9.12
N PRO A 112 17.46 -5.11 9.14
CA PRO A 112 17.64 -4.32 7.92
C PRO A 112 18.58 -4.96 6.90
N LEU A 113 19.59 -5.73 7.36
CA LEU A 113 20.59 -6.38 6.51
C LEU A 113 20.16 -7.75 5.98
N THR A 114 19.27 -8.46 6.71
CA THR A 114 19.00 -9.89 6.47
C THR A 114 17.55 -10.20 6.09
N ALA A 115 16.61 -9.26 6.32
CA ALA A 115 15.22 -9.45 5.91
C ALA A 115 15.10 -9.62 4.39
N THR A 116 14.29 -10.60 3.97
CA THR A 116 14.19 -11.04 2.58
C THR A 116 12.80 -10.81 1.99
N THR A 117 12.75 -10.54 0.69
CA THR A 117 11.53 -10.49 -0.12
C THR A 117 11.15 -11.84 -0.74
N TYR A 118 11.78 -12.95 -0.33
CA TYR A 118 11.56 -14.26 -0.94
C TYR A 118 10.09 -14.66 -0.96
N GLY A 119 9.39 -14.52 0.16
CA GLY A 119 7.96 -14.82 0.26
C GLY A 119 7.07 -13.94 -0.62
N SER A 120 7.47 -12.71 -0.91
CA SER A 120 6.74 -11.87 -1.88
C SER A 120 6.81 -12.47 -3.29
N GLY A 121 7.93 -13.09 -3.68
CA GLY A 121 8.04 -13.84 -4.93
C GLY A 121 7.15 -15.09 -4.95
N GLU A 122 7.13 -15.85 -3.84
CA GLU A 122 6.24 -17.00 -3.69
C GLU A 122 4.77 -16.59 -3.80
N LEU A 123 4.40 -15.42 -3.25
CA LEU A 123 3.05 -14.89 -3.30
C LEU A 123 2.65 -14.48 -4.73
N LEU A 124 3.55 -13.81 -5.47
CA LEU A 124 3.35 -13.49 -6.88
C LEU A 124 3.20 -14.76 -7.74
N LYS A 125 4.02 -15.78 -7.48
CA LYS A 125 3.91 -17.07 -8.15
C LYS A 125 2.57 -17.74 -7.87
N ALA A 126 2.10 -17.71 -6.63
CA ALA A 126 0.80 -18.26 -6.25
C ALA A 126 -0.36 -17.55 -6.96
N ALA A 127 -0.28 -16.24 -7.16
CA ALA A 127 -1.26 -15.48 -7.93
C ALA A 127 -1.29 -15.93 -9.40
N LEU A 128 -0.13 -16.15 -10.04
CA LEU A 128 -0.03 -16.71 -11.39
C LEU A 128 -0.59 -18.14 -11.47
N ASP A 129 -0.28 -18.97 -10.49
CA ASP A 129 -0.77 -20.36 -10.41
C ASP A 129 -2.30 -20.41 -10.23
N ALA A 130 -2.89 -19.38 -9.61
CA ALA A 130 -4.34 -19.19 -9.49
C ALA A 130 -5.00 -18.60 -10.76
N GLY A 131 -4.24 -18.34 -11.82
CA GLY A 131 -4.72 -17.88 -13.11
C GLY A 131 -4.81 -16.36 -13.27
N ALA A 132 -4.04 -15.59 -12.48
CA ALA A 132 -3.95 -14.15 -12.67
C ALA A 132 -3.35 -13.80 -14.05
N ARG A 133 -3.98 -12.87 -14.75
CA ARG A 133 -3.53 -12.27 -16.01
C ARG A 133 -3.12 -10.81 -15.82
N SER A 134 -3.60 -10.19 -14.75
CA SER A 134 -3.20 -8.86 -14.29
C SER A 134 -2.92 -8.94 -12.79
N ILE A 135 -1.81 -8.35 -12.35
CA ILE A 135 -1.41 -8.32 -10.94
C ILE A 135 -1.15 -6.88 -10.54
N VAL A 136 -1.91 -6.40 -9.57
CA VAL A 136 -1.62 -5.16 -8.84
C VAL A 136 -0.73 -5.53 -7.66
N PHE A 137 0.51 -5.08 -7.70
CA PHE A 137 1.50 -5.36 -6.67
C PHE A 137 1.73 -4.14 -5.78
N GLY A 138 1.10 -4.14 -4.61
CA GLY A 138 1.26 -3.13 -3.57
C GLY A 138 2.51 -3.39 -2.73
N VAL A 139 3.35 -2.36 -2.55
CA VAL A 139 4.68 -2.52 -1.95
C VAL A 139 4.90 -1.71 -0.67
N GLY A 140 3.88 -1.14 -0.05
CA GLY A 140 4.00 -0.47 1.25
C GLY A 140 4.27 -1.43 2.42
N GLY A 141 4.73 -0.90 3.55
CA GLY A 141 4.87 -1.65 4.81
C GLY A 141 6.06 -2.62 4.91
N SER A 142 7.06 -2.55 4.03
CA SER A 142 8.16 -3.51 3.94
C SER A 142 9.10 -3.53 5.14
N ALA A 143 9.58 -4.74 5.52
CA ALA A 143 10.68 -4.94 6.45
C ALA A 143 12.06 -4.96 5.75
N THR A 144 12.10 -5.14 4.45
CA THR A 144 13.24 -5.56 3.65
C THR A 144 13.98 -4.40 2.98
N THR A 145 15.27 -4.60 2.67
CA THR A 145 16.10 -3.68 1.85
C THR A 145 17.04 -4.53 0.99
N ASP A 146 16.48 -5.49 0.24
CA ASP A 146 17.23 -6.45 -0.56
C ASP A 146 17.12 -6.22 -2.08
N GLY A 147 16.58 -5.06 -2.51
CA GLY A 147 16.46 -4.75 -3.94
C GLY A 147 15.48 -5.66 -4.71
N GLY A 148 14.68 -6.45 -3.99
CA GLY A 148 13.83 -7.48 -4.59
C GLY A 148 14.58 -8.76 -4.97
N ALA A 149 15.84 -8.95 -4.54
CA ALA A 149 16.65 -10.12 -4.87
C ALA A 149 15.99 -11.41 -4.37
N GLY A 150 15.46 -11.42 -3.15
CA GLY A 150 14.72 -12.57 -2.63
C GLY A 150 13.49 -12.91 -3.49
N MET A 151 12.71 -11.91 -3.86
CA MET A 151 11.54 -12.07 -4.75
C MET A 151 11.96 -12.69 -6.10
N LEU A 152 12.99 -12.14 -6.74
CA LEU A 152 13.48 -12.67 -8.01
C LEU A 152 14.00 -14.11 -7.86
N ALA A 153 14.69 -14.44 -6.76
CA ALA A 153 15.17 -15.80 -6.48
C ALA A 153 14.01 -16.80 -6.33
N ALA A 154 12.94 -16.43 -5.61
CA ALA A 154 11.74 -17.26 -5.49
C ALA A 154 11.04 -17.51 -6.83
N LEU A 155 11.23 -16.61 -7.79
CA LEU A 155 10.67 -16.68 -9.15
C LEU A 155 11.60 -17.39 -10.14
N GLY A 156 12.79 -17.83 -9.71
CA GLY A 156 13.70 -18.65 -10.50
C GLY A 156 15.02 -17.99 -10.88
N ALA A 157 15.29 -16.75 -10.44
CA ALA A 157 16.62 -16.14 -10.61
C ALA A 157 17.67 -16.84 -9.74
N VAL A 158 18.90 -16.90 -10.22
CA VAL A 158 20.04 -17.48 -9.50
C VAL A 158 21.08 -16.39 -9.23
N PHE A 159 21.48 -16.25 -7.97
CA PHE A 159 22.45 -15.28 -7.49
C PHE A 159 23.60 -16.01 -6.79
N LEU A 160 24.83 -15.91 -7.33
CA LEU A 160 25.99 -16.66 -6.84
C LEU A 160 27.12 -15.72 -6.41
N ASP A 161 27.86 -16.13 -5.40
CA ASP A 161 29.09 -15.50 -4.97
C ASP A 161 30.28 -15.88 -5.86
N ALA A 162 31.50 -15.41 -5.53
CA ALA A 162 32.73 -15.71 -6.27
C ALA A 162 33.15 -17.19 -6.22
N ASN A 163 32.60 -17.97 -5.29
CA ASN A 163 32.87 -19.41 -5.17
C ASN A 163 31.83 -20.24 -5.93
N GLY A 164 30.82 -19.61 -6.52
CA GLY A 164 29.68 -20.27 -7.16
C GLY A 164 28.61 -20.77 -6.20
N GLU A 165 28.63 -20.32 -4.95
CA GLU A 165 27.62 -20.67 -3.94
C GLU A 165 26.48 -19.63 -3.93
N PRO A 166 25.25 -20.04 -3.61
CA PRO A 166 24.13 -19.11 -3.52
C PRO A 166 24.38 -18.00 -2.49
N VAL A 167 24.10 -16.76 -2.89
CA VAL A 167 24.14 -15.60 -1.98
C VAL A 167 23.05 -15.75 -0.93
N GLY A 168 23.38 -15.45 0.35
CA GLY A 168 22.43 -15.50 1.46
C GLY A 168 21.29 -14.48 1.34
N PRO A 169 20.29 -14.56 2.24
CA PRO A 169 19.14 -13.66 2.21
C PRO A 169 19.49 -12.24 2.67
N GLY A 170 18.69 -11.28 2.19
CA GLY A 170 18.76 -9.87 2.58
C GLY A 170 19.77 -9.05 1.80
N GLY A 171 19.63 -7.73 1.93
CA GLY A 171 20.44 -6.78 1.15
C GLY A 171 21.93 -6.78 1.50
N GLY A 172 22.28 -7.05 2.77
CA GLY A 172 23.67 -7.10 3.20
C GLY A 172 24.48 -8.20 2.49
N ALA A 173 23.83 -9.33 2.18
CA ALA A 173 24.47 -10.45 1.50
C ALA A 173 24.82 -10.13 0.04
N LEU A 174 24.14 -9.19 -0.59
CA LEU A 174 24.38 -8.78 -1.99
C LEU A 174 25.78 -8.18 -2.22
N ALA A 175 26.46 -7.77 -1.18
CA ALA A 175 27.86 -7.32 -1.26
C ALA A 175 28.81 -8.43 -1.77
N ALA A 176 28.46 -9.71 -1.57
CA ALA A 176 29.24 -10.85 -2.04
C ALA A 176 28.81 -11.36 -3.44
N LEU A 177 27.81 -10.75 -4.05
CA LEU A 177 27.30 -11.21 -5.35
C LEU A 177 28.36 -11.10 -6.45
N ALA A 178 28.63 -12.17 -7.16
CA ALA A 178 29.57 -12.21 -8.28
C ALA A 178 28.89 -12.42 -9.64
N SER A 179 27.79 -13.18 -9.67
CA SER A 179 27.03 -13.44 -10.89
C SER A 179 25.53 -13.55 -10.63
N ALA A 180 24.74 -13.22 -11.64
CA ALA A 180 23.30 -13.33 -11.64
C ALA A 180 22.81 -13.97 -12.94
N ASP A 181 21.84 -14.86 -12.83
CA ASP A 181 21.14 -15.47 -13.97
C ASP A 181 19.62 -15.34 -13.76
N LEU A 182 18.96 -14.61 -14.66
CA LEU A 182 17.53 -14.38 -14.64
C LEU A 182 16.77 -15.27 -15.65
N SER A 183 17.47 -16.14 -16.39
CA SER A 183 16.86 -16.98 -17.43
C SER A 183 15.85 -18.00 -16.88
N GLY A 184 15.97 -18.35 -15.60
CA GLY A 184 15.08 -19.26 -14.89
C GLY A 184 13.79 -18.60 -14.36
N ILE A 185 13.62 -17.29 -14.52
CA ILE A 185 12.39 -16.60 -14.09
C ILE A 185 11.18 -17.18 -14.83
N ASP A 186 10.08 -17.40 -14.07
CA ASP A 186 8.82 -17.91 -14.60
C ASP A 186 8.40 -17.12 -15.86
N PRO A 187 8.32 -17.78 -17.03
CA PRO A 187 8.07 -17.11 -18.31
C PRO A 187 6.70 -16.38 -18.38
N ARG A 188 5.77 -16.73 -17.51
CA ARG A 188 4.45 -16.06 -17.42
C ARG A 188 4.56 -14.58 -17.07
N PHE A 189 5.69 -14.14 -16.46
CA PHE A 189 5.91 -12.71 -16.22
C PHE A 189 6.10 -11.89 -17.50
N ALA A 190 6.40 -12.52 -18.63
CA ALA A 190 6.42 -11.84 -19.92
C ALA A 190 5.02 -11.57 -20.52
N GLU A 191 4.00 -12.26 -20.01
CA GLU A 191 2.62 -12.21 -20.54
C GLU A 191 1.63 -11.55 -19.57
N VAL A 192 1.92 -11.58 -18.26
CA VAL A 192 1.06 -10.98 -17.23
C VAL A 192 1.21 -9.45 -17.22
N ASP A 193 0.11 -8.74 -17.08
CA ASP A 193 0.11 -7.31 -16.82
C ASP A 193 0.45 -7.08 -15.33
N LEU A 194 1.73 -6.83 -15.03
CA LEU A 194 2.20 -6.55 -13.67
C LEU A 194 2.28 -5.03 -13.46
N VAL A 195 1.52 -4.53 -12.50
CA VAL A 195 1.50 -3.11 -12.14
C VAL A 195 2.02 -2.91 -10.72
N LEU A 196 3.11 -2.16 -10.60
CA LEU A 196 3.67 -1.73 -9.32
C LEU A 196 2.87 -0.54 -8.79
N ALA A 197 2.08 -0.78 -7.75
CA ALA A 197 1.28 0.24 -7.06
C ALA A 197 2.13 0.89 -5.94
N SER A 198 2.57 2.12 -6.15
CA SER A 198 3.40 2.84 -5.18
C SER A 198 3.28 4.35 -5.39
N ASP A 199 3.29 5.11 -4.28
CA ASP A 199 3.25 6.57 -4.29
C ASP A 199 4.64 7.20 -4.08
N VAL A 200 5.70 6.36 -4.08
CA VAL A 200 7.08 6.83 -3.94
C VAL A 200 7.86 6.62 -5.23
N ASP A 201 8.59 7.65 -5.65
CA ASP A 201 9.35 7.71 -6.89
C ASP A 201 10.88 7.58 -6.69
N ASN A 202 11.31 7.21 -5.49
CA ASN A 202 12.72 7.09 -5.14
C ASN A 202 13.47 6.12 -6.07
N PRO A 203 14.71 6.45 -6.49
CA PRO A 203 15.60 5.50 -7.15
C PRO A 203 16.07 4.42 -6.17
N LEU A 204 16.72 3.38 -6.69
CA LEU A 204 17.22 2.28 -5.87
C LEU A 204 18.25 2.73 -4.83
N THR A 205 19.23 3.55 -5.22
CA THR A 205 20.40 3.94 -4.43
C THR A 205 20.66 5.44 -4.43
N GLY A 206 21.62 5.87 -3.62
CA GLY A 206 22.03 7.27 -3.47
C GLY A 206 21.29 8.01 -2.37
N PRO A 207 21.46 9.35 -2.27
CA PRO A 207 20.92 10.14 -1.16
C PRO A 207 19.38 10.11 -1.04
N LYS A 208 18.70 9.80 -2.14
CA LYS A 208 17.24 9.63 -2.20
C LYS A 208 16.85 8.15 -2.43
N GLY A 209 17.81 7.24 -2.33
CA GLY A 209 17.61 5.81 -2.56
C GLY A 209 16.92 5.10 -1.41
N ALA A 210 16.59 3.84 -1.65
CA ALA A 210 15.88 2.99 -0.69
C ALA A 210 16.56 2.91 0.69
N PRO A 211 17.87 2.64 0.81
CA PRO A 211 18.53 2.56 2.10
C PRO A 211 18.53 3.90 2.85
N ALA A 212 18.83 5.00 2.16
CA ALA A 212 18.93 6.32 2.78
C ALA A 212 17.59 6.82 3.33
N VAL A 213 16.50 6.61 2.58
CA VAL A 213 15.18 7.14 2.93
C VAL A 213 14.42 6.19 3.86
N TYR A 214 14.46 4.88 3.62
CA TYR A 214 13.61 3.91 4.30
C TYR A 214 14.36 2.98 5.26
N GLY A 215 15.70 2.94 5.21
CA GLY A 215 16.52 2.11 6.11
C GLY A 215 16.35 2.44 7.59
N PRO A 216 16.39 3.71 8.00
CA PRO A 216 16.27 4.08 9.43
C PRO A 216 14.98 3.58 10.09
N GLN A 217 13.83 3.67 9.44
CA GLN A 217 12.56 3.17 9.99
C GLN A 217 12.50 1.64 10.09
N LYS A 218 13.42 0.92 9.43
CA LYS A 218 13.60 -0.54 9.49
C LYS A 218 14.72 -0.94 10.45
N GLY A 219 15.22 0.00 11.24
CA GLY A 219 16.23 -0.23 12.25
C GLY A 219 17.68 -0.17 11.74
N ALA A 220 17.92 0.29 10.50
CA ALA A 220 19.27 0.44 9.97
C ALA A 220 20.02 1.59 10.66
N SER A 221 21.23 1.32 11.17
CA SER A 221 22.18 2.33 11.60
C SER A 221 22.73 3.11 10.39
N PRO A 222 23.39 4.26 10.58
CA PRO A 222 24.06 4.97 9.48
C PRO A 222 25.07 4.09 8.73
N GLU A 223 25.77 3.21 9.41
CA GLU A 223 26.69 2.23 8.85
C GLU A 223 25.97 1.18 8.01
N ASP A 224 24.82 0.68 8.50
CA ASP A 224 23.98 -0.27 7.75
C ASP A 224 23.41 0.39 6.49
N VAL A 225 22.98 1.65 6.57
CA VAL A 225 22.49 2.41 5.41
C VAL A 225 23.56 2.51 4.34
N ALA A 226 24.80 2.86 4.72
CA ALA A 226 25.92 2.95 3.77
C ALA A 226 26.26 1.59 3.16
N ALA A 227 26.26 0.52 3.97
CA ALA A 227 26.53 -0.85 3.50
C ALA A 227 25.43 -1.34 2.54
N LEU A 228 24.17 -1.11 2.86
CA LEU A 228 23.03 -1.46 2.01
C LEU A 228 23.03 -0.68 0.69
N ASP A 229 23.35 0.61 0.73
CA ASP A 229 23.41 1.43 -0.49
C ASP A 229 24.49 0.91 -1.44
N ALA A 230 25.67 0.62 -0.91
CA ALA A 230 26.77 0.02 -1.67
C ALA A 230 26.40 -1.37 -2.22
N ALA A 231 25.75 -2.22 -1.41
CA ALA A 231 25.34 -3.56 -1.81
C ALA A 231 24.28 -3.55 -2.92
N LEU A 232 23.28 -2.65 -2.83
CA LEU A 232 22.27 -2.49 -3.87
C LEU A 232 22.84 -1.87 -5.15
N ALA A 233 23.78 -0.92 -5.03
CA ALA A 233 24.50 -0.39 -6.20
C ALA A 233 25.30 -1.51 -6.90
N HIS A 234 25.98 -2.36 -6.12
CA HIS A 234 26.71 -3.53 -6.64
C HIS A 234 25.76 -4.52 -7.30
N PHE A 235 24.60 -4.81 -6.68
CA PHE A 235 23.56 -5.66 -7.27
C PHE A 235 23.11 -5.15 -8.65
N ALA A 236 22.83 -3.87 -8.78
CA ALA A 236 22.46 -3.27 -10.07
C ALA A 236 23.58 -3.41 -11.13
N VAL A 237 24.85 -3.23 -10.73
CA VAL A 237 26.01 -3.41 -11.63
C VAL A 237 26.16 -4.86 -12.10
N VAL A 238 25.97 -5.84 -11.21
CA VAL A 238 26.05 -7.26 -11.59
C VAL A 238 24.91 -7.64 -12.53
N LEU A 239 23.68 -7.14 -12.25
CA LEU A 239 22.55 -7.35 -13.14
C LEU A 239 22.75 -6.69 -14.51
N GLU A 240 23.33 -5.50 -14.57
CA GLU A 240 23.64 -4.83 -15.84
C GLU A 240 24.61 -5.64 -16.69
N LYS A 241 25.61 -6.29 -16.08
CA LYS A 241 26.52 -7.21 -16.79
C LYS A 241 25.80 -8.47 -17.30
N SER A 242 24.78 -8.94 -16.59
CA SER A 242 24.04 -10.17 -16.93
C SER A 242 22.97 -9.93 -18.01
N ILE A 243 22.14 -8.88 -17.86
CA ILE A 243 20.98 -8.64 -18.71
C ILE A 243 21.02 -7.32 -19.48
N GLY A 244 22.17 -6.63 -19.47
CA GLY A 244 22.44 -5.42 -20.23
C GLY A 244 22.00 -4.12 -19.56
N GLU A 245 22.26 -3.00 -20.22
CA GLU A 245 22.04 -1.63 -19.74
C GLU A 245 20.61 -1.34 -19.22
N LYS A 246 19.64 -2.14 -19.60
CA LYS A 246 18.27 -2.02 -19.09
C LYS A 246 18.24 -2.08 -17.56
N ALA A 247 19.05 -2.98 -16.95
CA ALA A 247 19.09 -3.12 -15.50
C ALA A 247 19.58 -1.84 -14.80
N GLY A 248 20.68 -1.25 -15.30
CA GLY A 248 21.20 0.02 -14.76
C GLY A 248 20.20 1.18 -14.89
N ARG A 249 19.51 1.29 -16.05
CA ARG A 249 18.45 2.30 -16.24
C ARG A 249 17.29 2.11 -15.27
N LEU A 250 16.85 0.88 -15.03
CA LEU A 250 15.74 0.58 -14.12
C LEU A 250 16.09 0.88 -12.66
N ALA A 251 17.34 0.78 -12.24
CA ALA A 251 17.77 1.15 -10.90
C ALA A 251 17.59 2.65 -10.61
N ALA A 252 17.67 3.50 -11.64
CA ALA A 252 17.45 4.93 -11.54
C ALA A 252 15.98 5.34 -11.82
N ALA A 253 15.11 4.40 -12.20
CA ALA A 253 13.74 4.69 -12.55
C ALA A 253 12.89 5.07 -11.32
N PRO A 254 11.84 5.89 -11.50
CA PRO A 254 10.86 6.16 -10.45
C PRO A 254 10.29 4.86 -9.87
N GLY A 255 10.21 4.79 -8.55
CA GLY A 255 9.68 3.62 -7.84
C GLY A 255 10.66 2.47 -7.64
N ALA A 256 11.86 2.49 -8.26
CA ALA A 256 12.87 1.44 -8.09
C ALA A 256 13.26 1.25 -6.61
N GLY A 257 13.36 2.34 -5.84
CA GLY A 257 13.65 2.31 -4.41
C GLY A 257 12.47 1.96 -3.52
N GLY A 258 11.26 1.86 -4.08
CA GLY A 258 10.07 1.54 -3.32
C GLY A 258 10.26 0.28 -2.48
N ALA A 259 9.86 0.37 -1.20
CA ALA A 259 9.87 -0.75 -0.26
C ALA A 259 11.22 -1.46 -0.10
N GLY A 260 12.32 -0.71 -0.06
CA GLY A 260 13.67 -1.28 0.08
C GLY A 260 14.22 -1.87 -1.21
N GLY A 261 13.69 -1.41 -2.35
CA GLY A 261 14.14 -1.78 -3.67
C GLY A 261 13.38 -2.96 -4.30
N ILE A 262 12.32 -3.48 -3.67
CA ILE A 262 11.46 -4.47 -4.32
C ILE A 262 10.85 -3.91 -5.62
N GLY A 263 10.64 -2.57 -5.65
CA GLY A 263 10.26 -1.88 -6.86
C GLY A 263 11.20 -2.14 -8.03
N TYR A 264 12.52 -2.13 -7.79
CA TYR A 264 13.51 -2.48 -8.81
C TYR A 264 13.34 -3.90 -9.31
N GLY A 265 13.17 -4.87 -8.38
CA GLY A 265 12.87 -6.25 -8.74
C GLY A 265 11.60 -6.39 -9.59
N ALA A 266 10.54 -5.67 -9.24
CA ALA A 266 9.30 -5.66 -10.02
C ALA A 266 9.49 -5.07 -11.43
N LEU A 267 10.23 -3.96 -11.55
CA LEU A 267 10.55 -3.35 -12.84
C LEU A 267 11.38 -4.28 -13.74
N LEU A 268 12.28 -5.08 -13.15
CA LEU A 268 13.03 -6.11 -13.86
C LEU A 268 12.12 -7.21 -14.42
N LEU A 269 11.04 -7.56 -13.71
CA LEU A 269 9.99 -8.48 -14.17
C LEU A 269 9.10 -7.86 -15.28
N GLY A 270 9.28 -6.58 -15.60
CA GLY A 270 8.48 -5.88 -16.61
C GLY A 270 7.29 -5.10 -16.04
N ALA A 271 7.22 -4.90 -14.72
CA ALA A 271 6.14 -4.11 -14.14
C ALA A 271 6.09 -2.68 -14.68
N SER A 272 4.88 -2.18 -14.90
CA SER A 272 4.61 -0.76 -15.08
C SER A 272 4.40 -0.10 -13.70
N PHE A 273 4.91 1.12 -13.53
CA PHE A 273 4.72 1.90 -12.29
C PHE A 273 3.47 2.77 -12.41
N ARG A 274 2.60 2.73 -11.39
CA ARG A 274 1.43 3.62 -11.28
C ARG A 274 1.24 4.11 -9.83
N PRO A 275 0.70 5.34 -9.65
CA PRO A 275 0.30 5.82 -8.33
C PRO A 275 -0.67 4.85 -7.66
N GLY A 276 -0.38 4.50 -6.40
CA GLY A 276 -1.08 3.42 -5.71
C GLY A 276 -2.56 3.70 -5.53
N ILE A 277 -2.91 4.90 -5.05
CA ILE A 277 -4.31 5.24 -4.78
C ILE A 277 -5.16 5.29 -6.07
N GLU A 278 -4.64 5.88 -7.16
CA GLU A 278 -5.40 5.96 -8.42
C GLU A 278 -5.71 4.57 -8.95
N LEU A 279 -4.70 3.69 -8.97
CA LEU A 279 -4.86 2.30 -9.40
C LEU A 279 -5.85 1.56 -8.50
N MET A 280 -5.74 1.72 -7.19
CA MET A 280 -6.65 1.05 -6.26
C MET A 280 -8.09 1.51 -6.42
N LEU A 281 -8.36 2.81 -6.60
CA LEU A 281 -9.70 3.31 -6.85
C LEU A 281 -10.31 2.69 -8.12
N GLU A 282 -9.51 2.50 -9.17
CA GLU A 282 -9.93 1.83 -10.41
C GLU A 282 -10.28 0.36 -10.15
N VAL A 283 -9.37 -0.38 -9.53
CA VAL A 283 -9.49 -1.83 -9.25
C VAL A 283 -10.66 -2.14 -8.30
N LEU A 284 -10.88 -1.29 -7.30
CA LEU A 284 -11.97 -1.43 -6.34
C LEU A 284 -13.34 -1.04 -6.91
N GLY A 285 -13.41 -0.40 -8.08
CA GLY A 285 -14.66 0.05 -8.69
C GLY A 285 -15.23 1.31 -8.06
N PHE A 286 -14.35 2.25 -7.67
CA PHE A 286 -14.76 3.49 -7.01
C PHE A 286 -15.66 4.38 -7.88
N ALA A 287 -15.39 4.49 -9.19
CA ALA A 287 -16.15 5.38 -10.08
C ALA A 287 -17.66 5.05 -10.13
N PRO A 288 -18.10 3.79 -10.32
CA PRO A 288 -19.53 3.46 -10.26
C PRO A 288 -20.18 3.73 -8.88
N ALA A 289 -19.44 3.54 -7.78
CA ALA A 289 -19.94 3.87 -6.44
C ALA A 289 -20.09 5.39 -6.26
N LEU A 290 -19.11 6.16 -6.75
CA LEU A 290 -19.11 7.62 -6.71
C LEU A 290 -20.26 8.23 -7.52
N GLU A 291 -20.59 7.69 -8.68
CA GLU A 291 -21.72 8.16 -9.50
C GLU A 291 -23.03 8.14 -8.69
N ARG A 292 -23.25 7.10 -7.89
CA ARG A 292 -24.45 6.93 -7.07
C ARG A 292 -24.46 7.80 -5.82
N ALA A 293 -23.30 8.27 -5.36
CA ALA A 293 -23.17 9.01 -4.12
C ALA A 293 -23.64 10.47 -4.23
N THR A 294 -24.21 10.99 -3.16
CA THR A 294 -24.49 12.41 -2.95
C THR A 294 -23.48 13.07 -2.00
N LEU A 295 -22.81 12.26 -1.18
CA LEU A 295 -21.77 12.67 -0.24
C LEU A 295 -20.70 11.58 -0.18
N VAL A 296 -19.43 11.97 -0.13
CA VAL A 296 -18.30 11.08 0.11
C VAL A 296 -17.68 11.37 1.48
N ILE A 297 -17.45 10.31 2.26
CA ILE A 297 -16.69 10.38 3.52
C ILE A 297 -15.40 9.61 3.30
N THR A 298 -14.27 10.29 3.35
CA THR A 298 -12.94 9.68 3.32
C THR A 298 -12.24 9.83 4.67
N GLY A 299 -11.03 9.31 4.83
CA GLY A 299 -10.28 9.51 6.05
C GLY A 299 -9.07 8.59 6.20
N GLU A 300 -8.24 8.94 7.16
CA GLU A 300 -7.08 8.16 7.62
C GLU A 300 -6.71 8.54 9.07
N GLY A 301 -5.71 7.85 9.65
CA GLY A 301 -5.30 8.10 11.04
C GLY A 301 -4.76 9.51 11.32
N SER A 302 -4.07 10.14 10.39
CA SER A 302 -3.53 11.50 10.53
C SER A 302 -3.61 12.22 9.19
N LEU A 303 -4.39 13.30 9.12
CA LEU A 303 -4.40 14.20 7.96
C LEU A 303 -3.28 15.23 8.12
N ASP A 304 -2.22 15.10 7.36
CA ASP A 304 -1.02 15.92 7.37
C ASP A 304 -0.52 16.25 5.94
N GLU A 305 0.62 16.92 5.82
CA GLU A 305 1.17 17.29 4.51
C GLU A 305 1.42 16.06 3.60
N GLN A 306 1.78 14.91 4.17
CA GLN A 306 1.97 13.69 3.39
C GLN A 306 0.66 13.20 2.76
N THR A 307 -0.48 13.45 3.41
CA THR A 307 -1.81 13.14 2.85
C THR A 307 -2.03 13.78 1.50
N LEU A 308 -1.53 15.03 1.32
CA LEU A 308 -1.67 15.81 0.08
C LEU A 308 -0.81 15.26 -1.09
N HIS A 309 0.15 14.37 -0.79
CA HIS A 309 1.10 13.81 -1.76
C HIS A 309 0.73 12.38 -2.19
N GLY A 310 -0.53 12.14 -2.54
CA GLY A 310 -0.95 10.89 -3.19
C GLY A 310 -1.53 9.81 -2.26
N LYS A 311 -1.74 10.11 -0.95
CA LYS A 311 -2.40 9.14 -0.07
C LYS A 311 -3.91 9.02 -0.33
N ALA A 312 -4.51 7.98 0.24
CA ALA A 312 -5.90 7.61 0.01
C ALA A 312 -6.91 8.77 0.14
N PRO A 313 -6.92 9.62 1.19
CA PRO A 313 -7.90 10.70 1.30
C PRO A 313 -7.79 11.75 0.19
N ALA A 314 -6.57 12.10 -0.25
CA ALA A 314 -6.37 13.06 -1.32
C ALA A 314 -6.82 12.50 -2.68
N GLY A 315 -6.51 11.22 -2.97
CA GLY A 315 -6.95 10.56 -4.19
C GLY A 315 -8.47 10.43 -4.27
N VAL A 316 -9.12 10.03 -3.19
CA VAL A 316 -10.59 9.97 -3.08
C VAL A 316 -11.20 11.37 -3.28
N ALA A 317 -10.67 12.40 -2.63
CA ALA A 317 -11.17 13.76 -2.74
C ALA A 317 -10.97 14.33 -4.16
N ALA A 318 -9.84 14.05 -4.81
CA ALA A 318 -9.58 14.46 -6.18
C ALA A 318 -10.58 13.83 -7.17
N ALA A 319 -10.82 12.53 -7.06
CA ALA A 319 -11.79 11.81 -7.89
C ALA A 319 -13.22 12.32 -7.65
N ALA A 320 -13.62 12.51 -6.39
CA ALA A 320 -14.93 13.04 -6.04
C ALA A 320 -15.13 14.47 -6.53
N ARG A 321 -14.14 15.34 -6.40
CA ARG A 321 -14.17 16.71 -6.94
C ARG A 321 -14.35 16.73 -8.45
N ALA A 322 -13.62 15.86 -9.17
CA ALA A 322 -13.76 15.72 -10.63
C ALA A 322 -15.20 15.33 -11.03
N ALA A 323 -15.90 14.55 -10.19
CA ALA A 323 -17.30 14.17 -10.38
C ALA A 323 -18.31 15.17 -9.75
N GLY A 324 -17.85 16.30 -9.22
CA GLY A 324 -18.72 17.32 -8.59
C GLY A 324 -19.38 16.87 -7.28
N LYS A 325 -18.82 15.87 -6.60
CA LYS A 325 -19.36 15.33 -5.34
C LYS A 325 -18.69 15.98 -4.12
N PRO A 326 -19.46 16.37 -3.09
CA PRO A 326 -18.90 16.92 -1.86
C PRO A 326 -18.18 15.84 -1.06
N VAL A 327 -17.05 16.24 -0.44
CA VAL A 327 -16.23 15.35 0.39
C VAL A 327 -16.04 15.93 1.77
N VAL A 328 -16.21 15.09 2.78
CA VAL A 328 -15.76 15.35 4.15
C VAL A 328 -14.79 14.26 4.58
N ALA A 329 -13.94 14.56 5.55
CA ALA A 329 -12.94 13.59 6.03
C ALA A 329 -13.10 13.31 7.53
N VAL A 330 -12.87 12.05 7.92
CA VAL A 330 -12.68 11.64 9.31
C VAL A 330 -11.19 11.34 9.54
N CYS A 331 -10.65 11.73 10.69
CA CYS A 331 -9.25 11.43 11.01
C CYS A 331 -9.03 11.28 12.51
N GLY A 332 -7.99 10.52 12.87
CA GLY A 332 -7.55 10.48 14.26
C GLY A 332 -7.06 11.86 14.70
N ARG A 333 -6.20 12.48 13.89
CA ARG A 333 -5.58 13.78 14.13
C ARG A 333 -5.58 14.62 12.85
N LEU A 334 -5.83 15.92 12.98
CA LEU A 334 -5.76 16.91 11.91
C LEU A 334 -4.57 17.85 12.11
N LEU A 335 -3.65 17.89 11.15
CA LEU A 335 -2.49 18.79 11.12
C LEU A 335 -2.54 19.77 9.94
N LEU A 336 -3.56 19.69 9.09
CA LEU A 336 -3.77 20.58 7.95
C LEU A 336 -4.68 21.74 8.34
N GLY A 337 -4.40 22.93 7.81
CA GLY A 337 -5.31 24.05 7.89
C GLY A 337 -6.48 23.93 6.90
N GLN A 338 -7.52 24.74 7.11
CA GLN A 338 -8.73 24.72 6.29
C GLN A 338 -8.44 24.98 4.79
N GLU A 339 -7.52 25.90 4.49
CA GLU A 339 -7.13 26.23 3.12
C GLU A 339 -6.52 25.01 2.39
N ALA A 340 -5.67 24.22 3.07
CA ALA A 340 -5.08 23.02 2.52
C ALA A 340 -6.12 21.91 2.27
N LEU A 341 -7.10 21.76 3.17
CA LEU A 341 -8.23 20.85 2.99
C LEU A 341 -9.06 21.22 1.76
N GLU A 342 -9.41 22.49 1.62
CA GLU A 342 -10.21 23.00 0.47
C GLU A 342 -9.44 22.82 -0.85
N ALA A 343 -8.14 23.11 -0.86
CA ALA A 343 -7.29 22.87 -2.02
C ALA A 343 -7.28 21.40 -2.43
N ALA A 344 -7.29 20.49 -1.45
CA ALA A 344 -7.39 19.04 -1.69
C ALA A 344 -8.81 18.59 -2.10
N GLY A 345 -9.84 19.46 -2.02
CA GLY A 345 -11.21 19.13 -2.32
C GLY A 345 -12.02 18.59 -1.13
N ILE A 346 -11.50 18.70 0.08
CA ILE A 346 -12.16 18.29 1.34
C ILE A 346 -12.83 19.51 1.97
N ARG A 347 -14.14 19.51 2.07
CA ARG A 347 -14.91 20.64 2.61
C ARG A 347 -14.69 20.85 4.11
N LYS A 348 -14.60 19.75 4.86
CA LYS A 348 -14.42 19.75 6.31
C LYS A 348 -13.78 18.45 6.77
N ALA A 349 -12.91 18.52 7.75
CA ALA A 349 -12.37 17.35 8.45
C ALA A 349 -12.92 17.29 9.88
N TYR A 350 -13.12 16.08 10.39
CA TYR A 350 -13.66 15.79 11.71
C TYR A 350 -12.66 14.91 12.47
N PRO A 351 -11.73 15.50 13.22
CA PRO A 351 -10.72 14.75 13.95
C PRO A 351 -11.26 14.17 15.25
N LEU A 352 -10.83 12.97 15.62
CA LEU A 352 -11.14 12.34 16.90
C LEU A 352 -10.59 13.15 18.07
N THR A 353 -9.49 13.87 17.86
CA THR A 353 -8.86 14.73 18.87
C THR A 353 -9.75 15.90 19.34
N ASP A 354 -10.79 16.26 18.60
CA ASP A 354 -11.78 17.25 19.07
C ASP A 354 -12.67 16.68 20.20
N LEU A 355 -12.83 15.36 20.26
CA LEU A 355 -13.59 14.66 21.29
C LEU A 355 -12.73 14.11 22.42
N GLU A 356 -11.50 13.68 22.11
CA GLU A 356 -10.52 13.16 23.07
C GLU A 356 -9.10 13.55 22.61
N PRO A 357 -8.54 14.63 23.17
CA PRO A 357 -7.22 15.13 22.75
C PRO A 357 -6.05 14.25 23.16
N ASP A 358 -6.20 13.39 24.17
CA ASP A 358 -5.14 12.52 24.66
C ASP A 358 -4.97 11.29 23.77
N PRO A 359 -3.84 11.12 23.03
CA PRO A 359 -3.62 9.97 22.17
C PRO A 359 -3.66 8.63 22.90
N ALA A 360 -3.23 8.59 24.17
CA ALA A 360 -3.26 7.37 24.97
C ALA A 360 -4.69 6.89 25.24
N LYS A 361 -5.68 7.78 25.12
CA LYS A 361 -7.10 7.48 25.26
C LYS A 361 -7.80 7.40 23.91
N SER A 362 -7.50 8.30 22.98
CA SER A 362 -8.19 8.33 21.69
C SER A 362 -7.86 7.12 20.81
N ILE A 363 -6.61 6.66 20.78
CA ILE A 363 -6.20 5.50 19.96
C ILE A 363 -6.95 4.22 20.35
N PRO A 364 -6.95 3.77 21.63
CA PRO A 364 -7.69 2.56 22.01
C PRO A 364 -9.23 2.73 21.91
N ASN A 365 -9.74 3.96 21.95
CA ASN A 365 -11.17 4.28 21.86
C ASN A 365 -11.58 4.82 20.48
N ALA A 366 -10.76 4.65 19.44
CA ALA A 366 -11.02 5.21 18.12
C ALA A 366 -12.38 4.80 17.54
N GLY A 367 -12.82 3.55 17.74
CA GLY A 367 -14.12 3.08 17.25
C GLY A 367 -15.32 3.86 17.82
N PRO A 368 -15.51 3.89 19.14
CA PRO A 368 -16.59 4.70 19.77
C PRO A 368 -16.52 6.21 19.45
N LEU A 369 -15.31 6.77 19.37
CA LEU A 369 -15.11 8.17 18.99
C LEU A 369 -15.55 8.42 17.55
N LEU A 370 -15.20 7.51 16.64
CA LEU A 370 -15.58 7.60 15.24
C LEU A 370 -17.10 7.52 15.02
N GLU A 371 -17.82 6.70 15.80
CA GLU A 371 -19.28 6.68 15.79
C GLU A 371 -19.90 8.04 16.20
N ARG A 372 -19.30 8.70 17.22
CA ARG A 372 -19.72 10.04 17.65
C ARG A 372 -19.42 11.10 16.60
N VAL A 373 -18.24 11.04 15.99
CA VAL A 373 -17.85 11.92 14.87
C VAL A 373 -18.83 11.76 13.71
N ALA A 374 -19.21 10.54 13.37
CA ALA A 374 -20.16 10.26 12.29
C ALA A 374 -21.56 10.84 12.59
N GLN A 375 -22.00 10.87 13.86
CA GLN A 375 -23.24 11.56 14.26
C GLN A 375 -23.13 13.08 14.05
N ASN A 376 -21.96 13.68 14.34
CA ASN A 376 -21.74 15.11 14.07
C ASN A 376 -21.75 15.41 12.56
N ILE A 377 -21.15 14.52 11.73
CA ILE A 377 -21.24 14.64 10.28
C ILE A 377 -22.69 14.62 9.82
N ALA A 378 -23.49 13.67 10.33
CA ALA A 378 -24.89 13.58 9.96
C ALA A 378 -25.68 14.88 10.32
N ALA A 379 -25.41 15.44 11.49
CA ALA A 379 -26.06 16.70 11.90
C ALA A 379 -25.63 17.91 11.06
N ASP A 380 -24.41 17.90 10.51
CA ASP A 380 -23.88 19.04 9.76
C ASP A 380 -24.22 18.98 8.26
N VAL A 381 -24.37 17.78 7.66
CA VAL A 381 -24.40 17.65 6.20
C VAL A 381 -25.47 16.70 5.63
N LEU A 382 -26.24 16.02 6.47
CA LEU A 382 -27.37 15.16 6.09
C LEU A 382 -28.70 15.72 6.58
#